data_a7c08b09965598eacb5ed3132214faa4
#
_entry.id   a7c08b09965598eacb5ed3132214faa4
#
_cell.length_a   1.000
_cell.length_b   1.000
_cell.length_c   1.000
_cell.angle_alpha   90.00
_cell.angle_beta   90.00
_cell.angle_gamma   90.00
#
_symmetry.space_group_name_H-M   'P 1'
#
loop_
_entity.id
_entity.type
_entity.pdbx_description
1 polymer ?
#
loop_
_entity_poly.entity_id
_entity_poly.type
_entity_poly.pdbx_seq_one_letter_code
_entity_poly.pdbx_strand_id
1 'polypeptide(L)'
;MAMGKKIATRESYGNTLVELAKEHDDLVVLDADLAGATKTSIFQKAYPDRFIDCGIAEGNMMGVAAGLATTGLVPFASSFAMFAAGRAFEQVRNSIGYPHLNVKIGATHAGISVGEDGATHQCNEDIALMRTIPGMVVVNPSDDVEARAAVRAAYKHQGPVYLRFGRLAVPVVNDFDGYAFELGKGVTLREGKDVTIVATGLCVCPALEAAALLSEAGVCAEVINIHTIKPLDTQLIAASAKKTGRVVTVEEHSVIGGLGSAVCDALAEKYPVPVKKLGIQDTYGESGPAEKLLEKYGLDVPSIYSAVRAFVG
;
A
#
# COMPACT_ATOMS: atom_id res chain seq x y z
N MET A 1 -9.30 6.80 -20.83
CA MET A 1 -10.33 6.92 -19.76
C MET A 1 -10.43 8.37 -19.34
N ALA A 2 -11.65 8.92 -19.21
CA ALA A 2 -11.80 10.25 -18.60
C ALA A 2 -11.27 10.15 -17.15
N MET A 3 -10.32 11.01 -16.77
CA MET A 3 -9.79 11.01 -15.42
C MET A 3 -10.93 11.36 -14.44
N GLY A 4 -11.42 10.36 -13.71
CA GLY A 4 -12.42 10.53 -12.67
C GLY A 4 -11.90 11.38 -11.51
N LYS A 5 -12.72 11.54 -10.47
CA LYS A 5 -12.35 12.26 -9.24
C LYS A 5 -11.06 11.65 -8.67
N LYS A 6 -10.10 12.51 -8.29
CA LYS A 6 -8.88 12.12 -7.60
C LYS A 6 -9.08 12.27 -6.09
N ILE A 7 -8.76 11.24 -5.32
CA ILE A 7 -8.89 11.22 -3.85
C ILE A 7 -7.61 10.65 -3.25
N ALA A 8 -7.10 11.25 -2.17
CA ALA A 8 -5.96 10.71 -1.45
C ALA A 8 -6.41 9.53 -0.57
N THR A 9 -5.72 8.40 -0.64
CA THR A 9 -6.09 7.19 0.10
C THR A 9 -6.08 7.40 1.63
N ARG A 10 -5.25 8.32 2.15
CA ARG A 10 -5.29 8.77 3.55
C ARG A 10 -6.59 9.48 3.93
N GLU A 11 -7.23 10.20 2.99
CA GLU A 11 -8.53 10.84 3.22
C GLU A 11 -9.65 9.79 3.28
N SER A 12 -9.59 8.80 2.39
CA SER A 12 -10.47 7.64 2.41
C SER A 12 -10.37 6.88 3.73
N TYR A 13 -9.15 6.72 4.25
CA TYR A 13 -8.87 6.14 5.57
C TYR A 13 -9.58 6.90 6.69
N GLY A 14 -9.33 8.21 6.84
CA GLY A 14 -9.94 9.03 7.90
C GLY A 14 -11.48 9.02 7.85
N ASN A 15 -12.07 9.10 6.66
CA ASN A 15 -13.53 9.04 6.48
C ASN A 15 -14.09 7.66 6.86
N THR A 16 -13.41 6.58 6.46
CA THR A 16 -13.89 5.20 6.75
C THR A 16 -13.82 4.87 8.24
N LEU A 17 -12.85 5.41 8.97
CA LEU A 17 -12.80 5.27 10.43
C LEU A 17 -14.06 5.84 11.09
N VAL A 18 -14.53 7.02 10.64
CA VAL A 18 -15.78 7.62 11.15
C VAL A 18 -17.00 6.77 10.80
N GLU A 19 -17.03 6.20 9.59
CA GLU A 19 -18.13 5.30 9.17
C GLU A 19 -18.18 4.05 10.04
N LEU A 20 -17.02 3.39 10.26
CA LEU A 20 -16.92 2.20 11.10
C LEU A 20 -17.32 2.48 12.56
N ALA A 21 -16.94 3.64 13.10
CA ALA A 21 -17.25 4.01 14.47
C ALA A 21 -18.75 4.23 14.75
N LYS A 22 -19.58 4.43 13.71
CA LYS A 22 -21.04 4.45 13.85
C LYS A 22 -21.62 3.05 14.11
N GLU A 23 -20.92 2.03 13.67
CA GLU A 23 -21.37 0.63 13.70
C GLU A 23 -20.68 -0.15 14.86
N HIS A 24 -19.54 0.37 15.37
CA HIS A 24 -18.64 -0.34 16.27
C HIS A 24 -18.12 0.57 17.38
N ASP A 25 -18.41 0.22 18.62
CA ASP A 25 -18.02 1.00 19.81
C ASP A 25 -16.62 0.66 20.35
N ASP A 26 -16.06 -0.47 19.91
CA ASP A 26 -14.74 -0.97 20.30
C ASP A 26 -13.59 -0.36 19.51
N LEU A 27 -13.90 0.38 18.41
CA LEU A 27 -12.89 1.05 17.59
C LEU A 27 -12.37 2.32 18.29
N VAL A 28 -11.04 2.40 18.46
CA VAL A 28 -10.33 3.58 18.97
C VAL A 28 -9.22 3.98 18.01
N VAL A 29 -8.91 5.27 17.95
CA VAL A 29 -7.89 5.80 17.03
C VAL A 29 -6.80 6.50 17.83
N LEU A 30 -5.54 6.17 17.52
CA LEU A 30 -4.36 6.81 18.09
C LEU A 30 -3.58 7.54 16.99
N ASP A 31 -2.97 8.65 17.36
CA ASP A 31 -2.09 9.41 16.47
C ASP A 31 -0.85 9.92 17.23
N ALA A 32 0.22 10.19 16.51
CA ALA A 32 1.46 10.71 17.06
C ALA A 32 1.67 12.19 16.66
N ASP A 33 0.72 13.05 17.00
CA ASP A 33 0.72 14.51 16.72
C ASP A 33 0.73 14.87 15.23
N LEU A 34 0.19 13.99 14.38
CA LEU A 34 0.10 14.18 12.94
C LEU A 34 -1.34 14.10 12.39
N ALA A 35 -2.35 14.21 13.27
CA ALA A 35 -3.76 13.96 12.94
C ALA A 35 -4.28 14.75 11.72
N GLY A 36 -3.81 15.98 11.52
CA GLY A 36 -4.16 16.79 10.34
C GLY A 36 -3.62 16.19 9.04
N ALA A 37 -2.41 15.64 9.07
CA ALA A 37 -1.73 15.05 7.92
C ALA A 37 -2.22 13.62 7.63
N THR A 38 -2.35 12.79 8.65
CA THR A 38 -2.86 11.41 8.56
C THR A 38 -4.35 11.34 8.23
N LYS A 39 -5.08 12.45 8.44
CA LYS A 39 -6.54 12.56 8.33
C LYS A 39 -7.32 11.92 9.48
N THR A 40 -6.66 11.45 10.52
CA THR A 40 -7.32 10.98 11.75
C THR A 40 -8.03 12.12 12.50
N SER A 41 -7.70 13.40 12.22
CA SER A 41 -8.44 14.56 12.73
C SER A 41 -9.92 14.56 12.31
N ILE A 42 -10.30 13.84 11.25
CA ILE A 42 -11.70 13.64 10.86
C ILE A 42 -12.41 12.80 11.93
N PHE A 43 -11.76 11.73 12.37
CA PHE A 43 -12.24 10.88 13.47
C PHE A 43 -12.25 11.63 14.80
N GLN A 44 -11.16 12.33 15.13
CA GLN A 44 -11.04 13.13 16.36
C GLN A 44 -12.21 14.12 16.54
N LYS A 45 -12.63 14.79 15.47
CA LYS A 45 -13.77 15.73 15.49
C LYS A 45 -15.10 15.03 15.73
N ALA A 46 -15.28 13.82 15.18
CA ALA A 46 -16.53 13.07 15.28
C ALA A 46 -16.66 12.30 16.62
N TYR A 47 -15.54 11.75 17.12
CA TYR A 47 -15.47 10.89 18.29
C TYR A 47 -14.27 11.24 19.18
N PRO A 48 -14.25 12.43 19.83
CA PRO A 48 -13.11 12.89 20.61
C PRO A 48 -12.78 11.96 21.81
N ASP A 49 -13.79 11.34 22.42
CA ASP A 49 -13.61 10.43 23.57
C ASP A 49 -13.00 9.06 23.19
N ARG A 50 -12.90 8.76 21.89
CA ARG A 50 -12.28 7.55 21.35
C ARG A 50 -11.01 7.84 20.55
N PHE A 51 -10.49 9.06 20.64
CA PHE A 51 -9.26 9.52 20.01
C PHE A 51 -8.19 9.79 21.05
N ILE A 52 -6.98 9.28 20.85
CA ILE A 52 -5.83 9.44 21.73
C ILE A 52 -4.66 10.02 20.95
N ASP A 53 -4.26 11.26 21.25
CA ASP A 53 -3.00 11.81 20.77
C ASP A 53 -1.87 11.41 21.74
N CYS A 54 -0.89 10.69 21.25
CA CYS A 54 0.25 10.22 22.03
C CYS A 54 1.45 11.17 21.99
N GLY A 55 1.30 12.34 21.33
CA GLY A 55 2.41 13.23 21.02
C GLY A 55 3.42 12.61 20.04
N ILE A 56 4.54 13.27 19.83
CA ILE A 56 5.61 12.80 18.91
C ILE A 56 6.37 11.62 19.57
N ALA A 57 5.69 10.49 19.74
CA ALA A 57 6.18 9.33 20.48
C ALA A 57 5.64 8.00 19.89
N GLU A 58 6.00 7.68 18.64
CA GLU A 58 5.44 6.57 17.88
C GLU A 58 5.67 5.21 18.54
N GLY A 59 6.83 4.98 19.15
CA GLY A 59 7.09 3.75 19.92
C GLY A 59 6.14 3.61 21.11
N ASN A 60 5.89 4.70 21.84
CA ASN A 60 4.91 4.71 22.93
C ASN A 60 3.49 4.49 22.41
N MET A 61 3.11 5.15 21.30
CA MET A 61 1.80 4.95 20.66
C MET A 61 1.56 3.48 20.31
N MET A 62 2.54 2.78 19.74
CA MET A 62 2.42 1.36 19.42
C MET A 62 2.29 0.50 20.68
N GLY A 63 2.99 0.85 21.77
CA GLY A 63 2.83 0.20 23.08
C GLY A 63 1.43 0.42 23.68
N VAL A 64 0.91 1.64 23.62
CA VAL A 64 -0.46 1.97 24.09
C VAL A 64 -1.49 1.22 23.26
N ALA A 65 -1.36 1.21 21.92
CA ALA A 65 -2.25 0.46 21.03
C ALA A 65 -2.24 -1.05 21.35
N ALA A 66 -1.05 -1.62 21.59
CA ALA A 66 -0.93 -3.02 22.04
C ALA A 66 -1.67 -3.28 23.36
N GLY A 67 -1.51 -2.40 24.34
CA GLY A 67 -2.22 -2.49 25.62
C GLY A 67 -3.74 -2.41 25.46
N LEU A 68 -4.25 -1.48 24.66
CA LEU A 68 -5.68 -1.33 24.37
C LEU A 68 -6.25 -2.57 23.68
N ALA A 69 -5.51 -3.17 22.76
CA ALA A 69 -5.94 -4.40 22.09
C ALA A 69 -6.12 -5.57 23.08
N THR A 70 -5.36 -5.63 24.18
CA THR A 70 -5.55 -6.68 25.19
C THR A 70 -6.83 -6.53 26.01
N THR A 71 -7.47 -5.36 25.97
CA THR A 71 -8.76 -5.11 26.63
C THR A 71 -9.97 -5.39 25.77
N GLY A 72 -9.76 -5.87 24.51
CA GLY A 72 -10.80 -6.16 23.55
C GLY A 72 -11.14 -5.01 22.59
N LEU A 73 -10.46 -3.86 22.70
CA LEU A 73 -10.59 -2.77 21.76
C LEU A 73 -9.87 -3.06 20.45
N VAL A 74 -10.28 -2.38 19.38
CA VAL A 74 -9.65 -2.44 18.05
C VAL A 74 -8.96 -1.09 17.78
N PRO A 75 -7.68 -0.92 18.18
CA PRO A 75 -6.95 0.32 17.95
C PRO A 75 -6.44 0.44 16.52
N PHE A 76 -6.65 1.64 15.94
CA PHE A 76 -6.03 2.12 14.72
C PHE A 76 -4.96 3.14 15.10
N ALA A 77 -3.67 2.75 15.04
CA ALA A 77 -2.53 3.59 15.38
C ALA A 77 -1.95 4.23 14.12
N SER A 78 -1.90 5.55 14.07
CA SER A 78 -1.61 6.30 12.86
C SER A 78 -0.41 7.25 13.01
N SER A 79 0.47 7.22 12.02
CA SER A 79 1.59 8.16 11.85
C SER A 79 2.04 8.11 10.38
N PHE A 80 3.12 8.82 10.04
CA PHE A 80 3.78 8.62 8.75
C PHE A 80 4.43 7.23 8.70
N ALA A 81 4.47 6.64 7.50
CA ALA A 81 5.03 5.31 7.30
C ALA A 81 6.47 5.18 7.82
N MET A 82 7.31 6.21 7.60
CA MET A 82 8.68 6.22 8.11
C MET A 82 8.75 6.09 9.63
N PHE A 83 7.82 6.69 10.33
CA PHE A 83 7.82 6.69 11.79
C PHE A 83 7.09 5.48 12.37
N ALA A 84 6.00 5.05 11.75
CA ALA A 84 5.29 3.84 12.15
C ALA A 84 6.10 2.56 11.89
N ALA A 85 6.70 2.43 10.70
CA ALA A 85 7.46 1.26 10.31
C ALA A 85 8.94 1.33 10.69
N GLY A 86 9.58 2.50 10.57
CA GLY A 86 11.02 2.67 10.86
C GLY A 86 11.27 2.88 12.34
N ARG A 87 10.83 4.02 12.89
CA ARG A 87 11.10 4.40 14.30
C ARG A 87 10.49 3.44 15.31
N ALA A 88 9.26 2.98 15.09
CA ALA A 88 8.54 2.11 16.01
C ALA A 88 8.63 0.62 15.66
N PHE A 89 9.56 0.22 14.76
CA PHE A 89 9.63 -1.16 14.25
C PHE A 89 9.71 -2.21 15.37
N GLU A 90 10.54 -1.99 16.38
CA GLU A 90 10.71 -2.93 17.48
C GLU A 90 9.40 -3.13 18.25
N GLN A 91 8.68 -2.04 18.57
CA GLN A 91 7.39 -2.11 19.27
C GLN A 91 6.31 -2.78 18.40
N VAL A 92 6.27 -2.47 17.11
CA VAL A 92 5.36 -3.17 16.17
C VAL A 92 5.67 -4.67 16.15
N ARG A 93 6.95 -5.05 16.07
CA ARG A 93 7.37 -6.45 16.05
C ARG A 93 7.07 -7.18 17.35
N ASN A 94 7.50 -6.61 18.48
CA ASN A 94 7.51 -7.33 19.77
C ASN A 94 6.22 -7.12 20.58
N SER A 95 5.65 -5.90 20.55
CA SER A 95 4.44 -5.62 21.34
C SER A 95 3.14 -5.94 20.61
N ILE A 96 3.14 -5.92 19.27
CA ILE A 96 1.96 -6.16 18.42
C ILE A 96 2.05 -7.49 17.69
N GLY A 97 3.12 -7.69 16.91
CA GLY A 97 3.27 -8.84 16.02
C GLY A 97 3.48 -10.15 16.79
N TYR A 98 4.43 -10.19 17.74
CA TYR A 98 4.78 -11.40 18.48
C TYR A 98 3.58 -12.00 19.28
N PRO A 99 2.81 -11.20 20.04
CA PRO A 99 1.60 -11.69 20.69
C PRO A 99 0.37 -11.74 19.76
N HIS A 100 0.51 -11.37 18.48
CA HIS A 100 -0.54 -11.39 17.46
C HIS A 100 -1.77 -10.54 17.84
N LEU A 101 -1.54 -9.35 18.38
CA LEU A 101 -2.60 -8.47 18.86
C LEU A 101 -3.38 -7.82 17.71
N ASN A 102 -4.66 -7.54 17.96
CA ASN A 102 -5.60 -6.99 17.00
C ASN A 102 -5.42 -5.48 16.81
N VAL A 103 -4.22 -5.04 16.40
CA VAL A 103 -3.88 -3.64 16.14
C VAL A 103 -3.81 -3.37 14.63
N LYS A 104 -4.40 -2.24 14.20
CA LYS A 104 -4.34 -1.75 12.81
C LYS A 104 -3.40 -0.56 12.75
N ILE A 105 -2.38 -0.63 11.92
CA ILE A 105 -1.41 0.44 11.76
C ILE A 105 -1.77 1.20 10.50
N GLY A 106 -2.26 2.44 10.64
CA GLY A 106 -2.61 3.34 9.55
C GLY A 106 -1.42 4.21 9.16
N ALA A 107 -0.53 3.68 8.32
CA ALA A 107 0.70 4.34 7.91
C ALA A 107 0.48 5.20 6.68
N THR A 108 0.55 6.52 6.82
CA THR A 108 0.35 7.48 5.72
C THR A 108 1.68 8.04 5.22
N HIS A 109 1.66 8.80 4.13
CA HIS A 109 2.86 9.44 3.57
C HIS A 109 3.97 8.42 3.25
N ALA A 110 3.60 7.25 2.73
CA ALA A 110 4.56 6.24 2.30
C ALA A 110 5.13 6.57 0.92
N GLY A 111 6.38 6.17 0.69
CA GLY A 111 7.05 6.27 -0.60
C GLY A 111 7.64 7.63 -0.91
N ILE A 112 8.06 7.78 -2.17
CA ILE A 112 8.79 8.95 -2.64
C ILE A 112 7.87 10.16 -2.89
N SER A 113 6.57 9.92 -3.11
CA SER A 113 5.56 10.94 -3.36
C SER A 113 5.18 11.78 -2.13
N VAL A 114 5.82 11.54 -0.99
CA VAL A 114 5.84 12.50 0.14
C VAL A 114 6.31 13.86 -0.34
N GLY A 115 7.27 13.87 -1.27
CA GLY A 115 7.63 15.10 -1.99
C GLY A 115 8.66 15.94 -1.25
N GLU A 116 8.28 17.19 -0.94
CA GLU A 116 9.17 18.24 -0.45
C GLU A 116 9.83 17.93 0.90
N ASP A 117 9.19 17.11 1.75
CA ASP A 117 9.73 16.69 3.05
C ASP A 117 11.03 15.87 2.90
N GLY A 118 11.26 15.26 1.74
CA GLY A 118 12.52 14.64 1.35
C GLY A 118 12.80 13.30 2.01
N ALA A 119 14.03 12.84 1.85
CA ALA A 119 14.50 11.48 2.17
C ALA A 119 14.24 11.05 3.62
N THR A 120 14.20 11.97 4.58
CA THR A 120 13.98 11.66 5.99
C THR A 120 12.53 11.25 6.32
N HIS A 121 11.59 11.59 5.43
CA HIS A 121 10.16 11.32 5.57
C HIS A 121 9.65 10.32 4.53
N GLN A 122 10.34 10.18 3.40
CA GLN A 122 10.04 9.25 2.33
C GLN A 122 10.36 7.82 2.76
N CYS A 123 9.34 7.04 3.12
CA CYS A 123 9.54 5.64 3.51
C CYS A 123 9.48 4.74 2.27
N ASN A 124 10.64 4.26 1.86
CA ASN A 124 10.81 3.37 0.71
C ASN A 124 11.08 1.92 1.13
N GLU A 125 11.02 1.59 2.42
CA GLU A 125 11.37 0.29 3.01
C GLU A 125 10.30 -0.30 3.92
N ASP A 126 9.18 0.38 4.13
CA ASP A 126 8.12 -0.03 5.05
C ASP A 126 7.47 -1.38 4.70
N ILE A 127 7.22 -1.63 3.43
CA ILE A 127 6.66 -2.91 2.97
C ILE A 127 7.66 -4.04 3.31
N ALA A 128 8.95 -3.84 3.05
CA ALA A 128 9.98 -4.82 3.36
C ALA A 128 10.02 -5.14 4.86
N LEU A 129 10.05 -4.11 5.71
CA LEU A 129 10.07 -4.26 7.15
C LEU A 129 8.82 -5.01 7.67
N MET A 130 7.63 -4.58 7.26
CA MET A 130 6.39 -5.18 7.73
C MET A 130 6.17 -6.60 7.22
N ARG A 131 6.63 -6.93 6.01
CA ARG A 131 6.57 -8.30 5.47
C ARG A 131 7.37 -9.30 6.30
N THR A 132 8.43 -8.88 6.98
CA THR A 132 9.26 -9.79 7.79
C THR A 132 8.60 -10.20 9.11
N ILE A 133 7.60 -9.45 9.59
CA ILE A 133 6.92 -9.76 10.87
C ILE A 133 5.93 -10.92 10.68
N PRO A 134 6.10 -12.05 11.40
CA PRO A 134 5.17 -13.18 11.30
C PRO A 134 3.71 -12.77 11.60
N GLY A 135 2.77 -13.24 10.79
CA GLY A 135 1.34 -12.96 10.96
C GLY A 135 0.88 -11.53 10.63
N MET A 136 1.78 -10.60 10.35
CA MET A 136 1.42 -9.25 9.88
C MET A 136 0.79 -9.31 8.49
N VAL A 137 -0.40 -8.74 8.32
CA VAL A 137 -1.00 -8.50 7.02
C VAL A 137 -0.52 -7.14 6.50
N VAL A 138 -0.14 -7.06 5.21
CA VAL A 138 0.37 -5.81 4.60
C VAL A 138 -0.48 -5.45 3.40
N VAL A 139 -1.13 -4.28 3.45
CA VAL A 139 -2.06 -3.80 2.43
C VAL A 139 -1.65 -2.42 1.93
N ASN A 140 -1.61 -2.24 0.61
CA ASN A 140 -1.30 -0.98 -0.06
C ASN A 140 -2.37 -0.68 -1.13
N PRO A 141 -3.51 -0.06 -0.76
CA PRO A 141 -4.62 0.18 -1.68
C PRO A 141 -4.27 1.23 -2.75
N SER A 142 -4.84 1.06 -3.94
CA SER A 142 -4.54 1.87 -5.12
C SER A 142 -5.40 3.13 -5.26
N ASP A 143 -6.60 3.16 -4.67
CA ASP A 143 -7.55 4.28 -4.80
C ASP A 143 -8.54 4.38 -3.61
N ASP A 144 -9.52 5.30 -3.72
CA ASP A 144 -10.55 5.54 -2.69
C ASP A 144 -11.41 4.30 -2.42
N VAL A 145 -11.89 3.63 -3.47
CA VAL A 145 -12.77 2.45 -3.34
C VAL A 145 -12.03 1.34 -2.60
N GLU A 146 -10.83 1.05 -3.02
CA GLU A 146 -10.00 0.01 -2.44
C GLU A 146 -9.53 0.36 -1.02
N ALA A 147 -9.17 1.63 -0.77
CA ALA A 147 -8.76 2.09 0.56
C ALA A 147 -9.89 1.93 1.59
N ARG A 148 -11.12 2.32 1.24
CA ARG A 148 -12.30 2.13 2.10
C ARG A 148 -12.56 0.65 2.39
N ALA A 149 -12.50 -0.18 1.36
CA ALA A 149 -12.69 -1.62 1.49
C ALA A 149 -11.58 -2.26 2.35
N ALA A 150 -10.33 -1.85 2.15
CA ALA A 150 -9.18 -2.32 2.93
C ALA A 150 -9.29 -1.98 4.43
N VAL A 151 -9.73 -0.76 4.78
CA VAL A 151 -9.94 -0.34 6.17
C VAL A 151 -11.04 -1.18 6.84
N ARG A 152 -12.17 -1.41 6.14
CA ARG A 152 -13.26 -2.26 6.64
C ARG A 152 -12.83 -3.72 6.79
N ALA A 153 -12.06 -4.24 5.84
CA ALA A 153 -11.52 -5.60 5.90
C ALA A 153 -10.49 -5.75 7.03
N ALA A 154 -9.63 -4.74 7.23
CA ALA A 154 -8.68 -4.71 8.33
C ALA A 154 -9.39 -4.73 9.69
N TYR A 155 -10.46 -3.95 9.87
CA TYR A 155 -11.26 -3.98 11.09
C TYR A 155 -11.80 -5.40 11.39
N LYS A 156 -12.31 -6.10 10.40
CA LYS A 156 -12.86 -7.46 10.54
C LYS A 156 -11.79 -8.53 10.77
N HIS A 157 -10.57 -8.31 10.30
CA HIS A 157 -9.47 -9.26 10.45
C HIS A 157 -9.00 -9.32 11.91
N GLN A 158 -8.86 -10.51 12.48
CA GLN A 158 -8.28 -10.70 13.81
C GLN A 158 -6.77 -10.85 13.70
N GLY A 159 -6.02 -9.90 14.29
CA GLY A 159 -4.57 -9.84 14.24
C GLY A 159 -4.04 -8.53 13.64
N PRO A 160 -2.71 -8.39 13.54
CA PRO A 160 -2.07 -7.15 13.14
C PRO A 160 -2.19 -6.91 11.63
N VAL A 161 -2.54 -5.67 11.25
CA VAL A 161 -2.63 -5.23 9.86
C VAL A 161 -1.87 -3.92 9.69
N TYR A 162 -0.98 -3.86 8.72
CA TYR A 162 -0.32 -2.64 8.25
C TYR A 162 -1.03 -2.15 6.98
N LEU A 163 -1.66 -0.98 7.09
CA LEU A 163 -2.35 -0.28 6.01
C LEU A 163 -1.47 0.88 5.53
N ARG A 164 -1.04 0.81 4.29
CA ARG A 164 -0.14 1.78 3.67
C ARG A 164 -0.92 2.77 2.81
N PHE A 165 -0.81 4.06 3.09
CA PHE A 165 -1.52 5.11 2.35
C PHE A 165 -0.57 6.16 1.80
N GLY A 166 -0.86 6.65 0.58
CA GLY A 166 -0.13 7.73 -0.05
C GLY A 166 -0.61 9.12 0.40
N ARG A 167 0.25 10.14 0.15
CA ARG A 167 -0.07 11.56 0.33
C ARG A 167 -0.88 12.12 -0.83
N LEU A 168 -0.54 11.72 -2.07
CA LEU A 168 -1.14 12.23 -3.29
C LEU A 168 -2.59 11.77 -3.48
N ALA A 169 -3.39 12.63 -4.09
CA ALA A 169 -4.69 12.24 -4.61
C ALA A 169 -4.50 11.44 -5.91
N VAL A 170 -5.09 10.26 -5.97
CA VAL A 170 -4.99 9.32 -7.09
C VAL A 170 -6.33 9.13 -7.78
N PRO A 171 -6.35 8.83 -9.11
CA PRO A 171 -7.59 8.51 -9.81
C PRO A 171 -8.25 7.24 -9.26
N VAL A 172 -9.58 7.17 -9.31
CA VAL A 172 -10.34 5.98 -8.97
C VAL A 172 -10.30 5.02 -10.18
N VAL A 173 -9.83 3.80 -9.96
CA VAL A 173 -9.68 2.75 -10.99
C VAL A 173 -10.49 1.49 -10.68
N ASN A 174 -10.93 1.32 -9.43
CA ASN A 174 -11.67 0.14 -8.96
C ASN A 174 -13.20 0.36 -8.87
N ASP A 175 -13.72 1.47 -9.43
CA ASP A 175 -15.16 1.75 -9.48
C ASP A 175 -15.77 1.12 -10.74
N PHE A 176 -15.94 -0.22 -10.72
CA PHE A 176 -16.57 -0.99 -11.79
C PHE A 176 -17.43 -2.12 -11.23
N ASP A 177 -18.44 -2.51 -12.01
CA ASP A 177 -19.33 -3.58 -11.62
C ASP A 177 -18.58 -4.89 -11.38
N GLY A 178 -18.82 -5.52 -10.24
CA GLY A 178 -18.18 -6.78 -9.87
C GLY A 178 -16.84 -6.63 -9.14
N TYR A 179 -16.36 -5.40 -8.87
CA TYR A 179 -15.21 -5.24 -7.99
C TYR A 179 -15.51 -5.74 -6.57
N ALA A 180 -14.66 -6.62 -6.07
CA ALA A 180 -14.76 -7.13 -4.71
C ALA A 180 -13.36 -7.14 -4.06
N PHE A 181 -13.23 -6.52 -2.90
CA PHE A 181 -12.01 -6.54 -2.11
C PHE A 181 -11.99 -7.77 -1.20
N GLU A 182 -10.95 -8.57 -1.30
CA GLU A 182 -10.69 -9.70 -0.41
C GLU A 182 -9.22 -9.70 0.00
N LEU A 183 -8.92 -9.71 1.31
CA LEU A 183 -7.55 -9.78 1.81
C LEU A 183 -6.84 -11.02 1.26
N GLY A 184 -5.63 -10.81 0.72
CA GLY A 184 -4.82 -11.88 0.14
C GLY A 184 -5.14 -12.22 -1.32
N LYS A 185 -6.07 -11.50 -1.95
CA LYS A 185 -6.37 -11.64 -3.38
C LYS A 185 -5.84 -10.47 -4.18
N GLY A 186 -5.46 -10.74 -5.44
CA GLY A 186 -5.18 -9.72 -6.44
C GLY A 186 -6.36 -9.54 -7.39
N VAL A 187 -6.36 -8.45 -8.15
CA VAL A 187 -7.41 -8.13 -9.14
C VAL A 187 -6.77 -7.93 -10.51
N THR A 188 -7.20 -8.71 -11.50
CA THR A 188 -6.83 -8.46 -12.90
C THR A 188 -7.67 -7.29 -13.43
N LEU A 189 -7.03 -6.14 -13.63
CA LEU A 189 -7.68 -4.93 -14.13
C LEU A 189 -7.69 -4.83 -15.66
N ARG A 190 -6.76 -5.55 -16.30
CA ARG A 190 -6.65 -5.62 -17.76
C ARG A 190 -6.12 -6.99 -18.15
N GLU A 191 -6.78 -7.65 -19.07
CA GLU A 191 -6.30 -8.89 -19.68
C GLU A 191 -5.16 -8.64 -20.68
N GLY A 192 -4.21 -9.58 -20.77
CA GLY A 192 -3.09 -9.52 -21.70
C GLY A 192 -2.44 -10.89 -21.91
N LYS A 193 -1.49 -10.98 -22.83
CA LYS A 193 -0.83 -12.25 -23.18
C LYS A 193 0.67 -12.16 -23.43
N ASP A 194 1.23 -10.94 -23.54
CA ASP A 194 2.64 -10.76 -23.96
C ASP A 194 3.56 -10.46 -22.77
N VAL A 195 3.03 -9.83 -21.72
CA VAL A 195 3.72 -9.49 -20.47
C VAL A 195 2.68 -9.25 -19.37
N THR A 196 3.02 -9.61 -18.13
CA THR A 196 2.25 -9.24 -16.96
C THR A 196 2.88 -8.05 -16.26
N ILE A 197 2.09 -7.00 -15.96
CA ILE A 197 2.47 -5.89 -15.09
C ILE A 197 1.75 -6.07 -13.75
N VAL A 198 2.51 -6.30 -12.68
CA VAL A 198 2.00 -6.43 -11.31
C VAL A 198 2.27 -5.12 -10.59
N ALA A 199 1.24 -4.38 -10.24
CA ALA A 199 1.37 -3.07 -9.61
C ALA A 199 0.67 -3.02 -8.25
N THR A 200 1.04 -2.05 -7.40
CA THR A 200 0.41 -1.81 -6.09
C THR A 200 0.32 -0.32 -5.79
N GLY A 201 -0.68 0.05 -5.00
CA GLY A 201 -0.86 1.43 -4.55
C GLY A 201 -0.98 2.41 -5.70
N LEU A 202 -0.36 3.59 -5.56
CA LEU A 202 -0.44 4.65 -6.57
C LEU A 202 0.11 4.24 -7.95
N CYS A 203 0.94 3.19 -8.03
CA CYS A 203 1.52 2.71 -9.28
C CYS A 203 0.53 1.95 -10.18
N VAL A 204 -0.66 1.61 -9.69
CA VAL A 204 -1.67 0.85 -10.46
C VAL A 204 -2.21 1.68 -11.62
N CYS A 205 -2.59 2.94 -11.39
CA CYS A 205 -3.10 3.80 -12.45
C CYS A 205 -2.06 4.06 -13.55
N PRO A 206 -0.81 4.48 -13.26
CA PRO A 206 0.24 4.59 -14.28
C PRO A 206 0.52 3.30 -15.03
N ALA A 207 0.43 2.14 -14.38
CA ALA A 207 0.60 0.84 -15.03
C ALA A 207 -0.53 0.55 -16.05
N LEU A 208 -1.78 0.89 -15.73
CA LEU A 208 -2.90 0.78 -16.67
C LEU A 208 -2.76 1.71 -17.88
N GLU A 209 -2.34 2.95 -17.65
CA GLU A 209 -2.11 3.92 -18.73
C GLU A 209 -0.94 3.48 -19.61
N ALA A 210 0.16 3.00 -19.03
CA ALA A 210 1.28 2.43 -19.78
C ALA A 210 0.87 1.21 -20.60
N ALA A 211 0.01 0.33 -20.05
CA ALA A 211 -0.53 -0.82 -20.76
C ALA A 211 -1.42 -0.43 -21.95
N ALA A 212 -2.12 0.71 -21.88
CA ALA A 212 -2.88 1.25 -23.00
C ALA A 212 -1.94 1.69 -24.14
N LEU A 213 -0.87 2.43 -23.82
CA LEU A 213 0.15 2.83 -24.81
C LEU A 213 0.89 1.63 -25.42
N LEU A 214 1.18 0.60 -24.59
CA LEU A 214 1.77 -0.65 -25.08
C LEU A 214 0.88 -1.34 -26.10
N SER A 215 -0.43 -1.33 -25.90
CA SER A 215 -1.40 -1.90 -26.84
C SER A 215 -1.38 -1.20 -28.20
N GLU A 216 -1.25 0.14 -28.24
CA GLU A 216 -1.08 0.92 -29.46
C GLU A 216 0.22 0.55 -30.19
N ALA A 217 1.25 0.14 -29.46
CA ALA A 217 2.53 -0.34 -29.98
C ALA A 217 2.55 -1.86 -30.24
N GLY A 218 1.39 -2.55 -30.21
CA GLY A 218 1.26 -3.97 -30.52
C GLY A 218 1.62 -4.93 -29.38
N VAL A 219 1.80 -4.45 -28.15
CA VAL A 219 2.09 -5.28 -26.97
C VAL A 219 0.86 -5.37 -26.06
N CYS A 220 0.30 -6.57 -25.89
CA CYS A 220 -0.88 -6.84 -25.10
C CYS A 220 -0.47 -7.17 -23.64
N ALA A 221 -0.33 -6.13 -22.80
CA ALA A 221 0.05 -6.27 -21.41
C ALA A 221 -1.17 -6.59 -20.52
N GLU A 222 -1.03 -7.62 -19.66
CA GLU A 222 -1.93 -7.86 -18.53
C GLU A 222 -1.56 -6.95 -17.38
N VAL A 223 -2.53 -6.39 -16.69
CA VAL A 223 -2.29 -5.57 -15.47
C VAL A 223 -3.02 -6.18 -14.29
N ILE A 224 -2.25 -6.53 -13.27
CA ILE A 224 -2.74 -7.05 -12.00
C ILE A 224 -2.47 -6.03 -10.90
N ASN A 225 -3.53 -5.64 -10.19
CA ASN A 225 -3.43 -4.89 -8.95
C ASN A 225 -3.25 -5.85 -7.76
N ILE A 226 -2.15 -5.73 -7.05
CA ILE A 226 -1.88 -6.43 -5.79
C ILE A 226 -2.00 -5.44 -4.64
N HIS A 227 -3.19 -5.30 -4.10
CA HIS A 227 -3.45 -4.48 -2.91
C HIS A 227 -3.00 -5.15 -1.61
N THR A 228 -2.98 -6.47 -1.53
CA THR A 228 -2.46 -7.22 -0.37
C THR A 228 -1.13 -7.86 -0.73
N ILE A 229 -0.05 -7.33 -0.15
CA ILE A 229 1.31 -7.80 -0.44
C ILE A 229 1.67 -8.99 0.46
N LYS A 230 1.06 -9.07 1.64
CA LYS A 230 1.15 -10.22 2.55
C LYS A 230 -0.20 -10.44 3.25
N PRO A 231 -0.81 -11.65 3.09
CA PRO A 231 -0.40 -12.73 2.20
C PRO A 231 -0.52 -12.34 0.72
N LEU A 232 0.38 -12.84 -0.12
CA LEU A 232 0.39 -12.57 -1.56
C LEU A 232 -0.51 -13.58 -2.30
N ASP A 233 -1.26 -13.14 -3.31
CA ASP A 233 -1.98 -14.03 -4.22
C ASP A 233 -1.01 -14.71 -5.21
N THR A 234 -0.29 -15.68 -4.71
CA THR A 234 0.72 -16.42 -5.48
C THR A 234 0.12 -17.26 -6.60
N GLN A 235 -1.17 -17.63 -6.49
CA GLN A 235 -1.87 -18.41 -7.52
C GLN A 235 -2.19 -17.56 -8.73
N LEU A 236 -2.75 -16.36 -8.53
CA LEU A 236 -3.02 -15.41 -9.59
C LEU A 236 -1.73 -15.03 -10.34
N ILE A 237 -0.67 -14.69 -9.60
CA ILE A 237 0.62 -14.30 -10.18
C ILE A 237 1.24 -15.44 -11.00
N ALA A 238 1.24 -16.66 -10.48
CA ALA A 238 1.78 -17.82 -11.19
C ALA A 238 0.96 -18.17 -12.45
N ALA A 239 -0.37 -18.09 -12.38
CA ALA A 239 -1.25 -18.31 -13.54
C ALA A 239 -0.99 -17.28 -14.64
N SER A 240 -0.87 -16.01 -14.27
CA SER A 240 -0.53 -14.94 -15.20
C SER A 240 0.87 -15.10 -15.80
N ALA A 241 1.89 -15.39 -14.98
CA ALA A 241 3.25 -15.66 -15.42
C ALA A 241 3.32 -16.83 -16.41
N LYS A 242 2.53 -17.87 -16.19
CA LYS A 242 2.41 -19.01 -17.13
C LYS A 242 1.83 -18.59 -18.48
N LYS A 243 0.86 -17.67 -18.48
CA LYS A 243 0.21 -17.15 -19.69
C LYS A 243 1.15 -16.24 -20.50
N THR A 244 1.89 -15.35 -19.83
CA THR A 244 2.64 -14.25 -20.46
C THR A 244 4.14 -14.51 -20.60
N GLY A 245 4.70 -15.43 -19.84
CA GLY A 245 6.11 -15.83 -19.88
C GLY A 245 7.10 -14.83 -19.27
N ARG A 246 6.65 -13.65 -18.84
CA ARG A 246 7.47 -12.59 -18.23
C ARG A 246 6.66 -11.64 -17.38
N VAL A 247 7.26 -11.11 -16.30
CA VAL A 247 6.57 -10.24 -15.33
C VAL A 247 7.35 -8.95 -15.12
N VAL A 248 6.65 -7.83 -15.04
CA VAL A 248 7.19 -6.54 -14.57
C VAL A 248 6.45 -6.17 -13.29
N THR A 249 7.16 -5.82 -12.22
CA THR A 249 6.54 -5.30 -11.01
C THR A 249 6.73 -3.80 -10.92
N VAL A 250 5.71 -3.07 -10.43
CA VAL A 250 5.75 -1.60 -10.28
C VAL A 250 5.30 -1.22 -8.88
N GLU A 251 6.19 -0.59 -8.13
CA GLU A 251 5.95 -0.20 -6.74
C GLU A 251 6.64 1.10 -6.37
N GLU A 252 5.97 1.95 -5.62
CA GLU A 252 6.56 3.13 -5.00
C GLU A 252 7.25 2.75 -3.68
N HIS A 253 8.29 1.93 -3.81
CA HIS A 253 9.07 1.34 -2.72
C HIS A 253 10.43 0.91 -3.25
N SER A 254 11.39 0.61 -2.39
CA SER A 254 12.63 -0.05 -2.79
C SER A 254 12.34 -1.35 -3.52
N VAL A 255 13.08 -1.63 -4.58
CA VAL A 255 13.03 -2.93 -5.28
C VAL A 255 13.56 -4.08 -4.42
N ILE A 256 14.11 -3.77 -3.23
CA ILE A 256 14.62 -4.73 -2.25
C ILE A 256 13.54 -4.96 -1.18
N GLY A 257 13.05 -6.19 -1.08
CA GLY A 257 12.12 -6.61 -0.02
C GLY A 257 10.65 -6.22 -0.21
N GLY A 258 10.28 -5.38 -1.20
CA GLY A 258 8.91 -4.95 -1.48
C GLY A 258 8.08 -5.95 -2.29
N LEU A 259 7.13 -5.44 -3.10
CA LEU A 259 6.26 -6.23 -3.98
C LEU A 259 7.08 -7.07 -4.96
N GLY A 260 8.06 -6.46 -5.64
CA GLY A 260 8.88 -7.14 -6.62
C GLY A 260 9.64 -8.35 -6.04
N SER A 261 10.14 -8.22 -4.81
CA SER A 261 10.75 -9.35 -4.10
C SER A 261 9.73 -10.43 -3.77
N ALA A 262 8.53 -10.06 -3.28
CA ALA A 262 7.46 -11.03 -2.99
C ALA A 262 7.04 -11.82 -4.24
N VAL A 263 6.93 -11.14 -5.37
CA VAL A 263 6.60 -11.76 -6.68
C VAL A 263 7.73 -12.69 -7.13
N CYS A 264 8.99 -12.27 -7.01
CA CYS A 264 10.14 -13.12 -7.34
C CYS A 264 10.17 -14.39 -6.47
N ASP A 265 9.97 -14.27 -5.15
CA ASP A 265 9.93 -15.41 -4.23
C ASP A 265 8.84 -16.41 -4.65
N ALA A 266 7.61 -15.92 -4.90
CA ALA A 266 6.48 -16.74 -5.32
C ALA A 266 6.71 -17.44 -6.67
N LEU A 267 7.29 -16.72 -7.64
CA LEU A 267 7.55 -17.28 -8.98
C LEU A 267 8.71 -18.28 -8.97
N ALA A 268 9.74 -18.04 -8.16
CA ALA A 268 10.85 -18.99 -8.01
C ALA A 268 10.38 -20.39 -7.56
N GLU A 269 9.36 -20.42 -6.68
CA GLU A 269 8.79 -21.66 -6.17
C GLU A 269 7.74 -22.30 -7.10
N LYS A 270 6.90 -21.45 -7.76
CA LYS A 270 5.71 -21.97 -8.48
C LYS A 270 5.89 -22.05 -9.99
N TYR A 271 6.45 -21.02 -10.60
CA TYR A 271 6.62 -20.94 -12.06
C TYR A 271 7.67 -19.89 -12.44
N PRO A 272 8.97 -20.26 -12.49
CA PRO A 272 10.05 -19.33 -12.77
C PRO A 272 9.95 -18.70 -14.17
N VAL A 273 9.95 -17.38 -14.22
CA VAL A 273 10.02 -16.57 -15.43
C VAL A 273 10.92 -15.36 -15.21
N PRO A 274 11.41 -14.69 -16.28
CA PRO A 274 12.09 -13.42 -16.13
C PRO A 274 11.20 -12.37 -15.44
N VAL A 275 11.75 -11.69 -14.42
CA VAL A 275 11.07 -10.61 -13.69
C VAL A 275 11.89 -9.33 -13.76
N LYS A 276 11.27 -8.23 -14.17
CA LYS A 276 11.83 -6.88 -14.09
C LYS A 276 11.13 -6.09 -12.99
N LYS A 277 11.90 -5.55 -12.04
CA LYS A 277 11.36 -4.74 -10.94
C LYS A 277 11.53 -3.25 -11.25
N LEU A 278 10.42 -2.49 -11.23
CA LEU A 278 10.38 -1.04 -11.28
C LEU A 278 10.00 -0.52 -9.89
N GLY A 279 10.83 0.35 -9.36
CA GLY A 279 10.74 0.91 -8.02
C GLY A 279 12.00 1.72 -7.73
N ILE A 280 12.21 2.11 -6.49
CA ILE A 280 13.39 2.86 -6.06
C ILE A 280 14.60 1.93 -6.06
N GLN A 281 15.62 2.25 -6.87
CA GLN A 281 16.79 1.43 -7.14
C GLN A 281 17.91 1.72 -6.12
N ASP A 282 17.92 1.03 -4.98
CA ASP A 282 18.97 1.08 -3.93
C ASP A 282 19.57 2.48 -3.71
N THR A 283 18.70 3.47 -3.58
CA THR A 283 19.05 4.87 -3.35
C THR A 283 18.03 5.53 -2.43
N TYR A 284 18.46 6.57 -1.73
CA TYR A 284 17.53 7.42 -0.99
C TYR A 284 16.69 8.29 -1.93
N GLY A 285 15.56 8.77 -1.41
CA GLY A 285 14.80 9.83 -2.06
C GLY A 285 15.49 11.20 -1.87
N GLU A 286 14.77 12.24 -2.30
CA GLU A 286 15.21 13.64 -2.18
C GLU A 286 14.01 14.57 -2.09
N SER A 287 14.23 15.82 -1.69
CA SER A 287 13.19 16.85 -1.69
C SER A 287 12.87 17.31 -3.10
N GLY A 288 11.58 17.42 -3.41
CA GLY A 288 11.10 17.92 -4.71
C GLY A 288 9.60 17.76 -4.86
N PRO A 289 9.00 18.35 -5.91
CA PRO A 289 7.60 18.11 -6.22
C PRO A 289 7.34 16.62 -6.49
N ALA A 290 6.32 16.06 -5.87
CA ALA A 290 6.05 14.62 -5.88
C ALA A 290 5.98 14.02 -7.30
N GLU A 291 5.31 14.69 -8.25
CA GLU A 291 5.20 14.24 -9.64
C GLU A 291 6.56 14.20 -10.34
N LYS A 292 7.46 15.17 -10.05
CA LYS A 292 8.82 15.19 -10.59
C LYS A 292 9.70 14.09 -10.01
N LEU A 293 9.47 13.73 -8.76
CA LEU A 293 10.15 12.59 -8.15
C LEU A 293 9.69 11.28 -8.78
N LEU A 294 8.37 11.09 -8.98
CA LEU A 294 7.86 9.91 -9.69
C LEU A 294 8.47 9.78 -11.10
N GLU A 295 8.58 10.88 -11.87
CA GLU A 295 9.26 10.93 -13.16
C GLU A 295 10.74 10.54 -13.03
N LYS A 296 11.48 11.18 -12.11
CA LYS A 296 12.91 10.94 -11.91
C LYS A 296 13.23 9.50 -11.52
N TYR A 297 12.40 8.89 -10.69
CA TYR A 297 12.59 7.51 -10.23
C TYR A 297 11.91 6.46 -11.11
N GLY A 298 11.41 6.87 -12.29
CA GLY A 298 10.91 5.96 -13.32
C GLY A 298 9.56 5.30 -13.01
N LEU A 299 8.72 5.98 -12.23
CA LEU A 299 7.39 5.52 -11.81
C LEU A 299 6.24 6.24 -12.52
N ASP A 300 6.55 7.11 -13.47
CA ASP A 300 5.57 7.75 -14.35
C ASP A 300 5.21 6.86 -15.57
N VAL A 301 4.16 7.23 -16.28
CA VAL A 301 3.64 6.46 -17.40
C VAL A 301 4.67 6.26 -18.53
N PRO A 302 5.41 7.29 -19.02
CA PRO A 302 6.42 7.11 -20.04
C PRO A 302 7.56 6.18 -19.66
N SER A 303 8.00 6.26 -18.40
CA SER A 303 9.08 5.42 -17.88
C SER A 303 8.66 3.96 -17.76
N ILE A 304 7.45 3.68 -17.23
CA ILE A 304 6.89 2.32 -17.16
C ILE A 304 6.73 1.75 -18.58
N TYR A 305 6.13 2.52 -19.51
CA TYR A 305 5.99 2.13 -20.90
C TYR A 305 7.34 1.73 -21.52
N SER A 306 8.34 2.60 -21.41
CA SER A 306 9.67 2.38 -21.99
C SER A 306 10.36 1.16 -21.41
N ALA A 307 10.26 0.98 -20.09
CA ALA A 307 10.85 -0.15 -19.37
C ALA A 307 10.21 -1.49 -19.77
N VAL A 308 8.88 -1.53 -19.89
CA VAL A 308 8.14 -2.73 -20.33
C VAL A 308 8.43 -3.02 -21.80
N ARG A 309 8.40 -2.00 -22.66
CA ARG A 309 8.69 -2.16 -24.10
C ARG A 309 10.08 -2.74 -24.34
N ALA A 310 11.10 -2.23 -23.63
CA ALA A 310 12.47 -2.74 -23.73
C ALA A 310 12.62 -4.16 -23.17
N PHE A 311 11.75 -4.58 -22.25
CA PHE A 311 11.79 -5.91 -21.66
C PHE A 311 11.08 -6.97 -22.52
N VAL A 312 10.12 -6.54 -23.31
CA VAL A 312 9.41 -7.44 -24.26
C VAL A 312 10.22 -7.69 -25.53
N GLY A 313 10.95 -6.70 -26.00
CA GLY A 313 11.80 -6.76 -27.21
C GLY A 313 11.17 -6.05 -28.40
#